data_cc02498b555d86210d91abcee6e7c854
#
_entry.id   cc02498b555d86210d91abcee6e7c854
#
_cell.length_a   1.000
_cell.length_b   1.000
_cell.length_c   1.000
_cell.angle_alpha   90.00
_cell.angle_beta   90.00
_cell.angle_gamma   90.00
#
_symmetry.space_group_name_H-M   'P 1'
#
loop_
_entity.id
_entity.type
_entity.pdbx_description
1 polymer ?
#
loop_
_entity_poly.entity_id
_entity_poly.type
_entity_poly.pdbx_seq_one_letter_code
_entity_poly.pdbx_strand_id
1 'polypeptide(L)'
;MPESPRSWPAYARVPPFLPVPLRARADGWTPERQARFIGLLAETGSVAEAARRVGMTRESAWRLRRRARAESFAQAWDAVEALRRGAPVPQRKITLDELPGHAFEGPYVVHMRRRRFVRAQREPSASALLRHLGRLDAAALRGGWDRW
;
A
#
# COMPACT_ATOMS: atom_id res chain seq x y z
N MET A 1 -28.88 19.85 2.96
CA MET A 1 -28.96 18.47 3.42
C MET A 1 -27.56 17.93 3.62
N PRO A 2 -27.18 17.60 4.84
CA PRO A 2 -25.94 16.87 4.99
C PRO A 2 -26.10 15.52 4.32
N GLU A 3 -25.34 15.31 3.28
CA GLU A 3 -25.31 14.00 2.66
C GLU A 3 -24.80 12.97 3.68
N SER A 4 -25.52 11.88 3.82
CA SER A 4 -25.05 10.74 4.58
C SER A 4 -23.63 10.41 4.14
N PRO A 5 -22.74 10.04 5.06
CA PRO A 5 -21.40 9.64 4.67
C PRO A 5 -21.52 8.51 3.65
N ARG A 6 -21.26 8.86 2.41
CA ARG A 6 -21.35 7.90 1.30
C ARG A 6 -20.40 6.76 1.59
N SER A 7 -20.91 5.55 1.54
CA SER A 7 -20.02 4.41 1.46
C SER A 7 -19.13 4.62 0.23
N TRP A 8 -17.85 4.47 0.39
CA TRP A 8 -16.94 4.58 -0.75
C TRP A 8 -17.40 3.60 -1.83
N PRO A 9 -17.55 4.06 -3.07
CA PRO A 9 -17.89 3.15 -4.15
C PRO A 9 -16.82 2.07 -4.28
N ALA A 10 -17.19 0.93 -4.82
CA ALA A 10 -16.30 -0.24 -4.91
C ALA A 10 -14.97 0.07 -5.64
N TYR A 11 -14.96 1.07 -6.53
CA TYR A 11 -13.77 1.52 -7.23
C TYR A 11 -12.91 2.52 -6.41
N ALA A 12 -13.45 3.08 -5.35
CA ALA A 12 -12.76 4.03 -4.47
C ALA A 12 -12.19 3.30 -3.26
N ARG A 13 -11.41 2.27 -3.50
CA ARG A 13 -10.74 1.48 -2.46
C ARG A 13 -9.36 2.03 -2.19
N VAL A 14 -8.87 1.78 -0.98
CA VAL A 14 -7.46 2.01 -0.67
C VAL A 14 -6.63 1.16 -1.64
N PRO A 15 -5.73 1.76 -2.41
CA PRO A 15 -4.93 0.97 -3.35
C PRO A 15 -4.02 0.01 -2.61
N PRO A 16 -3.84 -1.21 -3.13
CA PRO A 16 -2.86 -2.14 -2.57
C PRO A 16 -1.46 -1.52 -2.56
N PHE A 17 -0.71 -1.72 -1.49
CA PHE A 17 0.60 -1.11 -1.36
C PHE A 17 1.63 -2.07 -0.76
N LEU A 18 2.89 -1.85 -1.12
CA LEU A 18 4.01 -2.55 -0.49
C LEU A 18 4.43 -1.79 0.76
N PRO A 19 4.71 -2.50 1.87
CA PRO A 19 5.21 -1.86 3.08
C PRO A 19 6.61 -1.31 2.85
N VAL A 20 6.97 -0.29 3.63
CA VAL A 20 8.35 0.22 3.68
C VAL A 20 9.25 -0.88 4.21
N PRO A 21 10.31 -1.29 3.50
CA PRO A 21 11.19 -2.34 3.97
C PRO A 21 12.04 -1.83 5.15
N LEU A 22 11.90 -2.47 6.29
CA LEU A 22 12.61 -2.13 7.51
C LEU A 22 13.15 -3.40 8.18
N ARG A 23 14.15 -3.23 9.03
CA ARG A 23 14.61 -4.33 9.90
C ARG A 23 13.46 -4.77 10.79
N ALA A 24 13.26 -6.08 10.90
CA ALA A 24 12.23 -6.65 11.77
C ALA A 24 12.53 -6.30 13.23
N ARG A 25 11.66 -5.51 13.85
CA ARG A 25 11.68 -5.16 15.28
C ARG A 25 10.27 -5.28 15.82
N ALA A 26 10.12 -6.00 16.92
CA ALA A 26 8.80 -6.23 17.53
C ALA A 26 8.11 -4.92 17.93
N ASP A 27 8.89 -3.91 18.32
CA ASP A 27 8.40 -2.59 18.75
C ASP A 27 8.40 -1.53 17.63
N GLY A 28 8.80 -1.91 16.41
CA GLY A 28 8.92 -0.99 15.27
C GLY A 28 7.72 -1.01 14.33
N TRP A 29 7.87 -0.31 13.20
CA TRP A 29 6.91 -0.29 12.12
C TRP A 29 6.95 -1.58 11.32
N THR A 30 6.38 -2.65 11.86
CA THR A 30 6.24 -3.91 11.13
C THR A 30 5.34 -3.72 9.91
N PRO A 31 5.44 -4.58 8.88
CA PRO A 31 4.52 -4.50 7.74
C PRO A 31 3.04 -4.52 8.16
N GLU A 32 2.69 -5.31 9.15
CA GLU A 32 1.32 -5.39 9.68
C GLU A 32 0.88 -4.08 10.31
N ARG A 33 1.75 -3.44 11.10
CA ARG A 33 1.45 -2.13 11.69
C ARG A 33 1.29 -1.05 10.63
N GLN A 34 2.11 -1.08 9.59
CA GLN A 34 1.99 -0.15 8.48
C GLN A 34 0.62 -0.29 7.80
N ALA A 35 0.20 -1.52 7.54
CA ALA A 35 -1.09 -1.79 6.91
C ALA A 35 -2.27 -1.39 7.81
N ARG A 36 -2.21 -1.71 9.09
CA ARG A 36 -3.22 -1.29 10.06
C ARG A 36 -3.28 0.22 10.19
N PHE A 37 -2.14 0.88 10.17
CA PHE A 37 -2.08 2.34 10.21
C PHE A 37 -2.83 2.96 9.02
N ILE A 38 -2.60 2.48 7.82
CA ILE A 38 -3.30 2.97 6.61
C ILE A 38 -4.82 2.75 6.75
N GLY A 39 -5.24 1.58 7.21
CA GLY A 39 -6.65 1.28 7.44
C GLY A 39 -7.29 2.18 8.50
N LEU A 40 -6.60 2.39 9.61
CA LEU A 40 -7.07 3.27 10.68
C LEU A 40 -7.05 4.75 10.26
N LEU A 41 -6.09 5.15 9.44
CA LEU A 41 -6.07 6.49 8.85
C LEU A 41 -7.30 6.69 7.95
N ALA A 42 -7.66 5.67 7.18
CA ALA A 42 -8.87 5.68 6.37
C ALA A 42 -10.14 5.79 7.22
N GLU A 43 -10.17 5.14 8.38
CA GLU A 43 -11.30 5.20 9.30
C GLU A 43 -11.40 6.53 10.03
N THR A 44 -10.28 7.00 10.61
CA THR A 44 -10.28 8.14 11.54
C THR A 44 -9.98 9.48 10.87
N GLY A 45 -9.23 9.49 9.78
CA GLY A 45 -8.73 10.71 9.15
C GLY A 45 -7.66 11.44 9.95
N SER A 46 -7.20 10.87 11.05
CA SER A 46 -6.21 11.48 11.96
C SER A 46 -4.95 10.64 12.01
N VAL A 47 -3.82 11.22 11.60
CA VAL A 47 -2.51 10.57 11.69
C VAL A 47 -2.15 10.25 13.14
N ALA A 48 -2.41 11.18 14.05
CA ALA A 48 -2.12 11.00 15.47
C ALA A 48 -2.92 9.83 16.06
N GLU A 49 -4.21 9.76 15.77
CA GLU A 49 -5.08 8.71 16.27
C GLU A 49 -4.74 7.33 15.66
N ALA A 50 -4.53 7.29 14.36
CA ALA A 50 -4.14 6.04 13.68
C ALA A 50 -2.80 5.51 14.21
N ALA A 51 -1.80 6.39 14.38
CA ALA A 51 -0.50 6.01 14.94
C ALA A 51 -0.65 5.49 16.37
N ARG A 52 -1.41 6.19 17.20
CA ARG A 52 -1.66 5.80 18.59
C ARG A 52 -2.25 4.38 18.67
N ARG A 53 -3.22 4.07 17.82
CA ARG A 53 -3.90 2.76 17.83
C ARG A 53 -2.99 1.60 17.42
N VAL A 54 -1.93 1.87 16.66
CA VAL A 54 -0.94 0.84 16.33
C VAL A 54 0.27 0.86 17.28
N GLY A 55 0.20 1.66 18.35
CA GLY A 55 1.26 1.74 19.35
C GLY A 55 2.47 2.57 18.92
N MET A 56 2.28 3.50 17.98
CA MET A 56 3.34 4.33 17.43
C MET A 56 3.02 5.81 17.64
N THR A 57 3.97 6.68 17.32
CA THR A 57 3.78 8.13 17.43
C THR A 57 3.49 8.75 16.07
N ARG A 58 2.82 9.89 16.08
CA ARG A 58 2.59 10.69 14.89
C ARG A 58 3.89 11.03 14.16
N GLU A 59 4.90 11.44 14.92
CA GLU A 59 6.20 11.81 14.37
C GLU A 59 6.89 10.62 13.69
N SER A 60 6.79 9.44 14.28
CA SER A 60 7.36 8.22 13.69
C SER A 60 6.65 7.83 12.39
N ALA A 61 5.34 8.06 12.29
CA ALA A 61 4.58 7.84 11.07
C ALA A 61 5.06 8.75 9.93
N TRP A 62 5.26 10.03 10.22
CA TRP A 62 5.78 10.97 9.23
C TRP A 62 7.22 10.65 8.82
N ARG A 63 8.06 10.19 9.74
CA ARG A 63 9.42 9.72 9.42
C ARG A 63 9.39 8.48 8.53
N LEU A 64 8.49 7.55 8.81
CA LEU A 64 8.31 6.34 7.99
C LEU A 64 7.98 6.71 6.55
N ARG A 65 7.04 7.62 6.35
CA ARG A 65 6.62 8.09 5.04
C ARG A 65 7.79 8.68 4.21
N ARG A 66 8.78 9.25 4.86
CA ARG A 66 9.93 9.89 4.21
C ARG A 66 11.10 8.95 3.96
N ARG A 67 11.01 7.70 4.37
CA ARG A 67 12.13 6.76 4.21
C ARG A 67 12.33 6.37 2.75
N ALA A 68 13.53 5.87 2.46
CA ALA A 68 13.81 5.25 1.17
C ALA A 68 12.83 4.08 0.94
N ARG A 69 12.35 3.92 -0.27
CA ARG A 69 11.38 2.90 -0.68
C ARG A 69 10.02 3.00 0.00
N ALA A 70 9.64 4.21 0.43
CA ALA A 70 8.35 4.47 1.05
C ALA A 70 7.28 4.90 0.03
N GLU A 71 7.58 4.95 -1.26
CA GLU A 71 6.71 5.50 -2.29
C GLU A 71 5.35 4.78 -2.34
N SER A 72 5.35 3.47 -2.24
CA SER A 72 4.11 2.68 -2.24
C SER A 72 3.26 2.96 -1.01
N PHE A 73 3.87 2.99 0.16
CA PHE A 73 3.21 3.36 1.42
C PHE A 73 2.68 4.80 1.38
N ALA A 74 3.49 5.74 0.92
CA ALA A 74 3.11 7.15 0.80
C ALA A 74 1.95 7.33 -0.17
N GLN A 75 1.91 6.57 -1.26
CA GLN A 75 0.80 6.58 -2.19
C GLN A 75 -0.51 6.12 -1.53
N ALA A 76 -0.46 5.04 -0.77
CA ALA A 76 -1.64 4.57 -0.04
C ALA A 76 -2.14 5.62 0.95
N TRP A 77 -1.23 6.29 1.64
CA TRP A 77 -1.56 7.41 2.53
C TRP A 77 -2.25 8.55 1.79
N ASP A 78 -1.68 8.99 0.68
CA ASP A 78 -2.26 10.07 -0.14
C ASP A 78 -3.62 9.68 -0.72
N ALA A 79 -3.76 8.42 -1.14
CA ALA A 79 -5.02 7.89 -1.63
C ALA A 79 -6.12 7.93 -0.57
N VAL A 80 -5.79 7.54 0.67
CA VAL A 80 -6.72 7.58 1.80
C VAL A 80 -7.15 9.02 2.09
N GLU A 81 -6.22 9.96 2.10
CA GLU A 81 -6.56 11.37 2.31
C GLU A 81 -7.46 11.90 1.19
N ALA A 82 -7.18 11.55 -0.07
CA ALA A 82 -8.01 11.93 -1.20
C ALA A 82 -9.41 11.33 -1.10
N LEU A 83 -9.54 10.05 -0.75
CA LEU A 83 -10.82 9.38 -0.55
C LEU A 83 -11.66 10.09 0.51
N ARG A 84 -11.04 10.47 1.62
CA ARG A 84 -11.74 11.16 2.70
C ARG A 84 -12.21 12.57 2.32
N ARG A 85 -11.49 13.25 1.45
CA ARG A 85 -11.87 14.56 0.92
C ARG A 85 -12.88 14.48 -0.22
N GLY A 86 -13.15 13.28 -0.74
CA GLY A 86 -13.92 13.13 -1.98
C GLY A 86 -13.19 13.63 -3.21
N ALA A 87 -11.85 13.73 -3.14
CA ALA A 87 -11.00 14.13 -4.24
C ALA A 87 -10.61 12.93 -5.12
N PRO A 88 -10.20 13.15 -6.37
CA PRO A 88 -9.67 12.07 -7.20
C PRO A 88 -8.45 11.42 -6.54
N VAL A 89 -8.43 10.08 -6.52
CA VAL A 89 -7.32 9.32 -5.97
C VAL A 89 -6.14 9.40 -6.93
N PRO A 90 -4.95 9.84 -6.46
CA PRO A 90 -3.77 9.85 -7.30
C PRO A 90 -3.44 8.44 -7.79
N GLN A 91 -3.23 8.30 -9.09
CA GLN A 91 -2.84 7.02 -9.70
C GLN A 91 -1.32 6.98 -9.84
N ARG A 92 -0.74 5.92 -9.31
CA ARG A 92 0.69 5.66 -9.42
C ARG A 92 0.88 4.30 -10.08
N LYS A 93 1.71 4.26 -11.11
CA LYS A 93 2.06 2.99 -11.74
C LYS A 93 3.03 2.22 -10.83
N ILE A 94 2.82 0.92 -10.74
CA ILE A 94 3.77 0.01 -10.10
C ILE A 94 5.07 0.05 -10.89
N THR A 95 6.17 0.37 -10.22
CA THR A 95 7.48 0.37 -10.84
C THR A 95 8.01 -1.05 -11.06
N LEU A 96 9.00 -1.17 -11.92
CA LEU A 96 9.60 -2.48 -12.23
C LEU A 96 10.22 -3.13 -11.00
N ASP A 97 10.79 -2.33 -10.12
CA ASP A 97 11.40 -2.82 -8.87
C ASP A 97 10.37 -3.36 -7.88
N GLU A 98 9.13 -2.89 -7.97
CA GLU A 98 8.03 -3.30 -7.10
C GLU A 98 7.34 -4.58 -7.60
N LEU A 99 7.50 -4.95 -8.87
CA LEU A 99 6.81 -6.10 -9.45
C LEU A 99 7.03 -7.41 -8.67
N PRO A 100 8.27 -7.79 -8.27
CA PRO A 100 8.46 -9.02 -7.50
C PRO A 100 7.71 -9.00 -6.17
N GLY A 101 7.71 -7.88 -5.46
CA GLY A 101 6.97 -7.73 -4.21
C GLY A 101 5.47 -7.93 -4.40
N HIS A 102 4.88 -7.34 -5.45
CA HIS A 102 3.47 -7.54 -5.78
C HIS A 102 3.14 -8.96 -6.23
N ALA A 103 4.08 -9.60 -6.95
CA ALA A 103 3.87 -10.92 -7.54
C ALA A 103 3.97 -12.05 -6.50
N PHE A 104 4.95 -12.00 -5.61
CA PHE A 104 5.29 -13.12 -4.72
C PHE A 104 4.72 -12.96 -3.32
N GLU A 105 5.19 -11.98 -2.56
CA GLU A 105 4.67 -11.75 -1.21
C GLU A 105 3.30 -11.08 -1.24
N GLY A 106 3.09 -10.27 -2.24
CA GLY A 106 1.87 -9.50 -2.43
C GLY A 106 1.87 -8.18 -1.67
N PRO A 107 1.16 -7.18 -2.21
CA PRO A 107 0.89 -5.96 -1.49
C PRO A 107 -0.08 -6.22 -0.34
N TYR A 108 -0.13 -5.30 0.61
CA TYR A 108 -1.20 -5.29 1.59
C TYR A 108 -2.46 -4.71 0.96
N VAL A 109 -3.55 -5.43 1.13
CA VAL A 109 -4.90 -4.98 0.76
C VAL A 109 -5.65 -4.64 2.03
N VAL A 110 -6.12 -3.41 2.12
CA VAL A 110 -6.87 -2.91 3.28
C VAL A 110 -8.36 -3.10 3.02
N HIS A 111 -9.01 -3.86 3.89
CA HIS A 111 -10.44 -4.11 3.81
C HIS A 111 -11.20 -3.17 4.76
N MET A 112 -12.07 -2.37 4.18
CA MET A 112 -12.93 -1.44 4.90
C MET A 112 -14.38 -1.89 4.77
N ARG A 113 -15.15 -1.72 5.83
CA ARG A 113 -16.60 -1.94 5.81
C ARG A 113 -17.30 -0.77 6.49
N ARG A 114 -18.20 -0.12 5.78
CA ARG A 114 -18.92 1.06 6.28
C ARG A 114 -17.96 2.13 6.84
N ARG A 115 -16.85 2.37 6.13
CA ARG A 115 -15.79 3.31 6.49
C ARG A 115 -15.03 2.96 7.77
N ARG A 116 -15.17 1.72 8.23
CA ARG A 116 -14.39 1.20 9.36
C ARG A 116 -13.34 0.21 8.87
N PHE A 117 -12.18 0.26 9.47
CA PHE A 117 -11.12 -0.71 9.19
C PHE A 117 -11.52 -2.07 9.75
N VAL A 118 -11.45 -3.09 8.91
CA VAL A 118 -11.75 -4.47 9.27
C VAL A 118 -10.47 -5.28 9.41
N ARG A 119 -9.68 -5.33 8.35
CA ARG A 119 -8.42 -6.08 8.32
C ARG A 119 -7.54 -5.62 7.17
N ALA A 120 -6.26 -5.97 7.25
CA ALA A 120 -5.32 -5.85 6.14
C ALA A 120 -4.55 -7.15 6.01
N GLN A 121 -4.36 -7.62 4.80
CA GLN A 121 -3.66 -8.86 4.52
C GLN A 121 -2.89 -8.77 3.20
N ARG A 122 -1.85 -9.58 3.07
CA ARG A 122 -1.11 -9.68 1.82
C ARG A 122 -1.91 -10.49 0.81
N GLU A 123 -2.01 -9.97 -0.40
CA GLU A 123 -2.68 -10.66 -1.52
C GLU A 123 -1.77 -10.61 -2.74
N PRO A 124 -1.11 -11.72 -3.11
CA PRO A 124 -0.28 -11.77 -4.31
C PRO A 124 -1.08 -11.40 -5.56
N SER A 125 -0.46 -10.63 -6.45
CA SER A 125 -1.10 -10.15 -7.67
C SER A 125 -0.74 -11.05 -8.84
N ALA A 126 -1.72 -11.76 -9.40
CA ALA A 126 -1.52 -12.58 -10.58
C ALA A 126 -1.09 -11.74 -11.80
N SER A 127 -1.65 -10.55 -11.95
CA SER A 127 -1.27 -9.63 -13.04
C SER A 127 0.19 -9.19 -12.91
N ALA A 128 0.64 -8.88 -11.69
CA ALA A 128 2.04 -8.52 -11.45
C ALA A 128 2.97 -9.72 -11.70
N LEU A 129 2.55 -10.92 -11.31
CA LEU A 129 3.32 -12.13 -11.59
C LEU A 129 3.50 -12.36 -13.09
N LEU A 130 2.43 -12.28 -13.86
CA LEU A 130 2.47 -12.43 -15.31
C LEU A 130 3.39 -11.39 -15.98
N ARG A 131 3.28 -10.12 -15.55
CA ARG A 131 4.16 -9.06 -16.04
C ARG A 131 5.63 -9.32 -15.70
N HIS A 132 5.89 -9.77 -14.48
CA HIS A 132 7.25 -10.10 -14.03
C HIS A 132 7.85 -11.24 -14.84
N LEU A 133 7.10 -12.34 -15.02
CA LEU A 133 7.52 -13.48 -15.82
C LEU A 133 7.77 -13.09 -17.28
N GLY A 134 6.88 -12.31 -17.87
CA GLY A 134 7.05 -11.81 -19.24
C GLY A 134 8.33 -10.99 -19.42
N ARG A 135 8.72 -10.21 -18.40
CA ARG A 135 9.97 -9.46 -18.43
C ARG A 135 11.20 -10.36 -18.33
N LEU A 136 11.14 -11.39 -17.51
CA LEU A 136 12.23 -12.38 -17.38
C LEU A 136 12.42 -13.13 -18.71
N ASP A 137 11.34 -13.55 -19.34
CA ASP A 137 11.39 -14.20 -20.64
C ASP A 137 11.99 -13.28 -21.70
N ALA A 138 11.57 -12.04 -21.77
CA ALA A 138 12.11 -11.06 -22.73
C ALA A 138 13.61 -10.79 -22.47
N ALA A 139 14.03 -10.74 -21.22
CA ALA A 139 15.44 -10.57 -20.86
C ALA A 139 16.27 -11.80 -21.24
N ALA A 140 15.74 -13.01 -21.01
CA ALA A 140 16.38 -14.27 -21.38
C ALA A 140 16.55 -14.36 -22.90
N LEU A 141 15.52 -14.01 -23.68
CA LEU A 141 15.59 -14.00 -25.13
C LEU A 141 16.63 -13.01 -25.69
N ARG A 142 16.79 -11.86 -25.03
CA ARG A 142 17.82 -10.87 -25.45
C ARG A 142 19.24 -11.26 -25.06
N GLY A 143 19.40 -12.01 -23.97
CA GLY A 143 20.73 -12.37 -23.45
C GLY A 143 21.23 -13.76 -23.85
N GLY A 144 20.37 -14.61 -24.40
CA GLY A 144 20.65 -16.02 -24.58
C GLY A 144 21.16 -16.46 -25.96
N TRP A 145 21.01 -15.62 -26.97
CA TRP A 145 21.27 -16.02 -28.35
C TRP A 145 22.58 -15.50 -28.95
N ASP A 146 23.21 -14.54 -28.29
CA ASP A 146 24.48 -13.96 -28.79
C ASP A 146 25.73 -14.70 -28.33
N ARG A 147 25.59 -15.85 -27.70
CA ARG A 147 26.72 -16.62 -27.15
C ARG A 147 27.04 -17.93 -27.87
N TRP A 148 26.45 -18.17 -29.01
CA TRP A 148 26.70 -19.38 -29.82
C TRP A 148 27.30 -19.10 -31.18
#